data_a53198d300582fcf409eb6fddeb76604
#
_entry.id   a53198d300582fcf409eb6fddeb76604
#
_cell.length_a   1.000
_cell.length_b   1.000
_cell.length_c   1.000
_cell.angle_alpha   90.00
_cell.angle_beta   90.00
_cell.angle_gamma   90.00
#
_symmetry.space_group_name_H-M   'P 1'
#
loop_
_entity.id
_entity.type
_entity.pdbx_description
1 polymer ?
#
loop_
_entity_poly.entity_id
_entity_poly.type
_entity_poly.pdbx_seq_one_letter_code
_entity_poly.pdbx_strand_id
1 'polypeptide(L)'
;ELEKAKKFKKENPKGKDIGVLLSMKSGREYLTLSSGVLEEYKSFTPKYALYDCHIKDAYEMGYKYVDFYGITGDFNKNGKYYGIYEFKKGFNGNVVELIGQFSLKITNFYDFYNVMRTIKHKIKSRKK
;
A
#
# COMPACT_ATOMS: atom_id res chain seq x y z
N GLU A 1 -5.56 25.58 -3.55
CA GLU A 1 -4.46 24.67 -3.19
C GLU A 1 -3.12 25.41 -3.05
N LEU A 2 -2.70 26.23 -4.03
CA LEU A 2 -1.43 26.98 -3.99
C LEU A 2 -1.31 27.89 -2.76
N GLU A 3 -2.37 28.63 -2.41
CA GLU A 3 -2.39 29.50 -1.23
C GLU A 3 -2.26 28.72 0.09
N LYS A 4 -2.91 27.54 0.18
CA LYS A 4 -2.74 26.65 1.32
C LYS A 4 -1.31 26.17 1.46
N ALA A 5 -0.67 25.79 0.34
CA ALA A 5 0.72 25.35 0.32
C ALA A 5 1.69 26.47 0.74
N LYS A 6 1.47 27.72 0.26
CA LYS A 6 2.26 28.88 0.67
C LYS A 6 2.13 29.16 2.17
N LYS A 7 0.90 29.12 2.70
CA LYS A 7 0.64 29.28 4.14
C LYS A 7 1.34 28.20 4.94
N PHE A 8 1.19 26.92 4.55
CA PHE A 8 1.83 25.79 5.21
C PHE A 8 3.36 25.93 5.24
N LYS A 9 3.97 26.32 4.11
CA LYS A 9 5.43 26.57 4.03
C LYS A 9 5.87 27.68 4.99
N LYS A 10 5.08 28.75 5.12
CA LYS A 10 5.37 29.85 6.05
C LYS A 10 5.29 29.43 7.51
N GLU A 11 4.31 28.59 7.85
CA GLU A 11 4.10 28.06 9.20
C GLU A 11 5.13 26.98 9.57
N ASN A 12 5.70 26.30 8.59
CA ASN A 12 6.68 25.23 8.78
C ASN A 12 7.98 25.51 7.99
N PRO A 13 8.78 26.51 8.37
CA PRO A 13 9.95 26.92 7.60
C PRO A 13 11.06 25.85 7.53
N LYS A 14 11.11 24.96 8.54
CA LYS A 14 12.02 23.80 8.58
C LYS A 14 11.46 22.55 7.89
N GLY A 15 10.26 22.64 7.30
CA GLY A 15 9.52 21.49 6.80
C GLY A 15 8.73 20.78 7.91
N LYS A 16 7.87 19.85 7.51
CA LYS A 16 7.10 18.97 8.38
C LYS A 16 6.89 17.63 7.69
N ASP A 17 7.14 16.55 8.38
CA ASP A 17 6.86 15.21 7.89
C ASP A 17 5.34 14.97 7.88
N ILE A 18 4.76 14.88 6.68
CA ILE A 18 3.32 14.71 6.48
C ILE A 18 2.95 13.35 5.92
N GLY A 19 3.93 12.55 5.55
CA GLY A 19 3.74 11.21 5.04
C GLY A 19 4.99 10.36 5.13
N VAL A 20 4.80 9.06 5.13
CA VAL A 20 5.88 8.06 5.19
C VAL A 20 5.58 6.94 4.22
N LEU A 21 6.64 6.38 3.62
CA LEU A 21 6.59 5.19 2.79
C LEU A 21 7.66 4.22 3.29
N LEU A 22 7.24 2.99 3.58
CA LEU A 22 8.12 1.90 3.99
C LEU A 22 8.38 1.00 2.79
N SER A 23 9.64 0.81 2.46
CA SER A 23 10.08 0.00 1.33
C SER A 23 10.96 -1.16 1.77
N MET A 24 11.00 -2.20 0.96
CA MET A 24 11.88 -3.35 1.13
C MET A 24 12.61 -3.65 -0.19
N LYS A 25 13.89 -3.97 -0.07
CA LYS A 25 14.74 -4.39 -1.19
C LYS A 25 14.78 -5.91 -1.24
N SER A 26 14.41 -6.50 -2.38
CA SER A 26 14.39 -7.96 -2.55
C SER A 26 14.87 -8.33 -3.96
N GLY A 27 16.07 -8.86 -4.07
CA GLY A 27 16.65 -9.26 -5.35
C GLY A 27 16.67 -8.12 -6.37
N ARG A 28 15.83 -8.23 -7.41
CA ARG A 28 15.71 -7.22 -8.48
C ARG A 28 14.57 -6.23 -8.27
N GLU A 29 13.85 -6.35 -7.16
CA GLU A 29 12.63 -5.61 -6.88
C GLU A 29 12.83 -4.64 -5.73
N TYR A 30 12.25 -3.46 -5.86
CA TYR A 30 12.10 -2.48 -4.80
C TYR A 30 10.61 -2.39 -4.44
N LEU A 31 10.26 -3.01 -3.33
CA LEU A 31 8.89 -3.26 -2.93
C LEU A 31 8.39 -2.16 -1.98
N THR A 32 7.21 -1.60 -2.26
CA THR A 32 6.46 -0.77 -1.32
C THR A 32 5.69 -1.66 -0.33
N LEU A 33 6.04 -1.66 0.95
CA LEU A 33 5.32 -2.43 1.96
C LEU A 33 4.11 -1.69 2.51
N SER A 34 4.27 -0.42 2.84
CA SER A 34 3.23 0.39 3.44
C SER A 34 3.47 1.88 3.21
N SER A 35 2.41 2.65 3.23
CA SER A 35 2.50 4.11 3.22
C SER A 35 1.43 4.72 4.13
N GLY A 36 1.80 5.77 4.83
CA GLY A 36 0.93 6.55 5.70
C GLY A 36 1.00 8.04 5.39
N VAL A 37 -0.09 8.74 5.61
CA VAL A 37 -0.21 10.19 5.44
C VAL A 37 -1.04 10.72 6.58
N LEU A 38 -0.64 11.86 7.15
CA LEU A 38 -1.44 12.57 8.13
C LEU A 38 -2.75 13.05 7.48
N GLU A 39 -3.88 12.76 8.14
CA GLU A 39 -5.23 13.01 7.62
C GLU A 39 -5.43 14.47 7.22
N GLU A 40 -4.96 15.38 8.07
CA GLU A 40 -5.06 16.83 7.89
C GLU A 40 -4.34 17.37 6.62
N TYR A 41 -3.38 16.59 6.08
CA TYR A 41 -2.59 16.99 4.90
C TYR A 41 -2.91 16.18 3.64
N LYS A 42 -3.95 15.36 3.65
CA LYS A 42 -4.36 14.56 2.48
C LYS A 42 -4.64 15.41 1.24
N SER A 43 -5.11 16.63 1.43
CA SER A 43 -5.37 17.56 0.31
C SER A 43 -4.12 17.94 -0.49
N PHE A 44 -2.93 17.80 0.09
CA PHE A 44 -1.66 18.01 -0.63
C PHE A 44 -1.22 16.78 -1.44
N THR A 45 -2.00 15.70 -1.40
CA THR A 45 -1.72 14.45 -2.13
C THR A 45 -0.31 13.88 -1.93
N PRO A 46 0.24 13.85 -0.69
CA PRO A 46 1.64 13.52 -0.46
C PRO A 46 2.02 12.11 -0.88
N LYS A 47 1.05 11.19 -1.03
CA LYS A 47 1.33 9.85 -1.54
C LYS A 47 1.92 9.86 -2.95
N TYR A 48 1.49 10.76 -3.81
CA TYR A 48 2.05 10.86 -5.17
C TYR A 48 3.54 11.24 -5.13
N ALA A 49 3.91 12.21 -4.29
CA ALA A 49 5.31 12.59 -4.10
C ALA A 49 6.15 11.45 -3.52
N LEU A 50 5.62 10.71 -2.52
CA LEU A 50 6.31 9.56 -1.92
C LEU A 50 6.58 8.46 -2.94
N TYR A 51 5.59 8.13 -3.79
CA TYR A 51 5.75 7.10 -4.82
C TYR A 51 6.65 7.57 -5.97
N ASP A 52 6.60 8.85 -6.35
CA ASP A 52 7.53 9.42 -7.33
C ASP A 52 8.98 9.32 -6.84
N CYS A 53 9.27 9.72 -5.60
CA CYS A 53 10.58 9.54 -4.99
C CYS A 53 11.00 8.06 -4.95
N HIS A 54 10.08 7.17 -4.55
CA HIS A 54 10.35 5.74 -4.49
C HIS A 54 10.75 5.14 -5.86
N ILE A 55 10.08 5.57 -6.94
CA ILE A 55 10.42 5.15 -8.30
C ILE A 55 11.79 5.69 -8.72
N LYS A 56 12.08 6.96 -8.41
CA LYS A 56 13.37 7.58 -8.70
C LYS A 56 14.51 6.90 -7.95
N ASP A 57 14.33 6.66 -6.66
CA ASP A 57 15.31 5.95 -5.83
C ASP A 57 15.59 4.53 -6.39
N ALA A 58 14.53 3.82 -6.79
CA ALA A 58 14.68 2.50 -7.39
C ALA A 58 15.50 2.54 -8.68
N TYR A 59 15.22 3.53 -9.53
CA TYR A 59 15.95 3.73 -10.78
C TYR A 59 17.43 4.07 -10.53
N GLU A 60 17.72 5.01 -9.64
CA GLU A 60 19.09 5.42 -9.28
C GLU A 60 19.89 4.27 -8.65
N MET A 61 19.24 3.41 -7.88
CA MET A 61 19.84 2.22 -7.28
C MET A 61 19.94 1.02 -8.24
N GLY A 62 19.46 1.14 -9.48
CA GLY A 62 19.55 0.10 -10.50
C GLY A 62 18.56 -1.07 -10.31
N TYR A 63 17.46 -0.87 -9.58
CA TYR A 63 16.42 -1.88 -9.48
C TYR A 63 15.66 -2.01 -10.80
N LYS A 64 15.36 -3.25 -11.17
CA LYS A 64 14.69 -3.56 -12.44
C LYS A 64 13.17 -3.36 -12.35
N TYR A 65 12.62 -3.60 -11.17
CA TYR A 65 11.18 -3.54 -10.93
C TYR A 65 10.88 -2.77 -9.65
N VAL A 66 9.80 -1.99 -9.70
CA VAL A 66 9.17 -1.38 -8.52
C VAL A 66 7.84 -2.07 -8.30
N ASP A 67 7.70 -2.77 -7.18
CA ASP A 67 6.46 -3.44 -6.81
C ASP A 67 5.66 -2.54 -5.85
N PHE A 68 4.47 -2.15 -6.26
CA PHE A 68 3.56 -1.33 -5.46
C PHE A 68 2.72 -2.16 -4.49
N TYR A 69 3.06 -3.45 -4.31
CA TYR A 69 2.32 -4.38 -3.48
C TYR A 69 0.90 -4.69 -3.99
N GLY A 70 0.17 -5.54 -3.25
CA GLY A 70 -1.11 -6.06 -3.67
C GLY A 70 -2.21 -5.01 -3.91
N ILE A 71 -3.12 -5.36 -4.80
CA ILE A 71 -4.42 -4.75 -4.97
C ILE A 71 -5.50 -5.83 -4.82
N THR A 72 -6.74 -5.43 -4.61
CA THR A 72 -7.86 -6.39 -4.71
C THR A 72 -8.10 -6.72 -6.18
N GLY A 73 -8.50 -7.94 -6.50
CA GLY A 73 -8.93 -8.32 -7.84
C GLY A 73 -10.29 -7.74 -8.26
N ASP A 74 -10.88 -6.86 -7.45
CA ASP A 74 -12.14 -6.18 -7.75
C ASP A 74 -11.83 -4.83 -8.43
N PHE A 75 -12.07 -4.77 -9.73
CA PHE A 75 -11.91 -3.58 -10.56
C PHE A 75 -13.20 -2.77 -10.73
N ASN A 76 -14.24 -3.07 -9.96
CA ASN A 76 -15.49 -2.32 -9.98
C ASN A 76 -15.27 -0.90 -9.43
N LYS A 77 -15.64 0.11 -10.22
CA LYS A 77 -15.51 1.53 -9.83
C LYS A 77 -16.22 1.90 -8.53
N ASN A 78 -17.29 1.17 -8.20
CA ASN A 78 -18.05 1.36 -6.95
C ASN A 78 -17.51 0.50 -5.80
N GLY A 79 -16.47 -0.30 -6.05
CA GLY A 79 -15.84 -1.16 -5.05
C GLY A 79 -15.08 -0.36 -3.99
N LYS A 80 -15.16 -0.81 -2.74
CA LYS A 80 -14.52 -0.15 -1.58
C LYS A 80 -13.03 0.15 -1.77
N TYR A 81 -12.32 -0.67 -2.53
CA TYR A 81 -10.87 -0.58 -2.70
C TYR A 81 -10.45 -0.11 -4.09
N TYR A 82 -11.41 0.30 -4.94
CA TYR A 82 -11.12 0.77 -6.29
C TYR A 82 -10.11 1.93 -6.34
N GLY A 83 -10.20 2.87 -5.40
CA GLY A 83 -9.27 4.00 -5.32
C GLY A 83 -7.80 3.60 -5.15
N ILE A 84 -7.51 2.43 -4.55
CA ILE A 84 -6.13 1.91 -4.45
C ILE A 84 -5.63 1.46 -5.82
N TYR A 85 -6.47 0.77 -6.59
CA TYR A 85 -6.17 0.38 -7.96
C TYR A 85 -5.97 1.60 -8.86
N GLU A 86 -6.90 2.55 -8.83
CA GLU A 86 -6.84 3.78 -9.62
C GLU A 86 -5.59 4.60 -9.32
N PHE A 87 -5.24 4.76 -8.05
CA PHE A 87 -4.01 5.41 -7.63
C PHE A 87 -2.76 4.75 -8.23
N LYS A 88 -2.63 3.43 -8.11
CA LYS A 88 -1.47 2.68 -8.62
C LYS A 88 -1.42 2.68 -10.15
N LYS A 89 -2.57 2.59 -10.81
CA LYS A 89 -2.69 2.71 -12.26
C LYS A 89 -2.19 4.06 -12.78
N GLY A 90 -2.35 5.13 -12.00
CA GLY A 90 -1.86 6.47 -12.34
C GLY A 90 -0.34 6.53 -12.57
N PHE A 91 0.43 5.57 -12.03
CA PHE A 91 1.87 5.42 -12.29
C PHE A 91 2.17 4.47 -13.48
N ASN A 92 1.18 4.14 -14.28
CA ASN A 92 1.29 3.22 -15.42
C ASN A 92 1.78 1.81 -15.04
N GLY A 93 1.47 1.36 -13.83
CA GLY A 93 1.83 0.03 -13.35
C GLY A 93 1.02 -1.08 -14.03
N ASN A 94 1.66 -2.21 -14.26
CA ASN A 94 1.02 -3.42 -14.76
C ASN A 94 0.46 -4.25 -13.60
N VAL A 95 -0.77 -4.75 -13.74
CA VAL A 95 -1.36 -5.69 -12.80
C VAL A 95 -0.85 -7.09 -13.13
N VAL A 96 -0.26 -7.75 -12.13
CA VAL A 96 0.23 -9.13 -12.25
C VAL A 96 -0.59 -10.01 -11.30
N GLU A 97 -1.22 -11.03 -11.85
CA GLU A 97 -1.89 -12.05 -11.05
C GLU A 97 -0.88 -13.13 -10.65
N LEU A 98 -0.70 -13.30 -9.35
CA LEU A 98 0.17 -14.34 -8.82
C LEU A 98 -0.61 -15.64 -8.66
N ILE A 99 0.11 -16.76 -8.72
CA ILE A 99 -0.43 -18.12 -8.60
C ILE A 99 -1.25 -18.36 -7.32
N GLY A 100 -1.15 -17.46 -6.33
CA GLY A 100 -1.85 -17.56 -5.06
C GLY A 100 -1.05 -18.27 -3.97
N GLN A 101 -1.73 -18.53 -2.86
CA GLN A 101 -1.13 -19.18 -1.70
C GLN A 101 -1.50 -20.66 -1.68
N PHE A 102 -0.50 -21.51 -1.55
CA PHE A 102 -0.68 -22.96 -1.36
C PHE A 102 -0.44 -23.31 0.10
N SER A 103 -1.24 -24.23 0.62
CA SER A 103 -1.09 -24.77 1.97
C SER A 103 -1.01 -26.28 1.92
N LEU A 104 0.09 -26.86 2.40
CA LEU A 104 0.24 -28.30 2.54
C LEU A 104 -0.15 -28.71 3.97
N LYS A 105 -1.15 -29.57 4.08
CA LYS A 105 -1.56 -30.16 5.35
C LYS A 105 -0.57 -31.25 5.75
N ILE A 106 0.22 -31.01 6.78
CA ILE A 106 1.21 -31.95 7.31
C ILE A 106 0.71 -32.74 8.54
N THR A 107 -0.34 -32.27 9.21
CA THR A 107 -0.91 -32.94 10.39
C THR A 107 -2.43 -32.82 10.42
N ASN A 108 -3.11 -33.77 11.09
CA ASN A 108 -4.56 -33.67 11.30
C ASN A 108 -4.98 -32.51 12.22
N PHE A 109 -4.04 -31.98 13.00
CA PHE A 109 -4.27 -30.82 13.86
C PHE A 109 -4.51 -29.53 13.05
N TYR A 110 -4.08 -29.49 11.79
CA TYR A 110 -4.27 -28.34 10.90
C TYR A 110 -5.76 -28.01 10.69
N ASP A 111 -6.62 -29.01 10.54
CA ASP A 111 -8.06 -28.79 10.36
C ASP A 111 -8.69 -28.18 11.62
N PHE A 112 -8.33 -28.71 12.78
CA PHE A 112 -8.78 -28.18 14.06
C PHE A 112 -8.38 -26.72 14.22
N TYR A 113 -7.12 -26.38 13.92
CA TYR A 113 -6.62 -25.01 13.96
C TYR A 113 -7.42 -24.08 13.02
N ASN A 114 -7.70 -24.49 11.79
CA ASN A 114 -8.47 -23.69 10.83
C ASN A 114 -9.91 -23.47 11.27
N VAL A 115 -10.55 -24.45 11.85
CA VAL A 115 -11.90 -24.32 12.44
C VAL A 115 -11.88 -23.28 13.56
N MET A 116 -10.94 -23.37 14.49
CA MET A 116 -10.81 -22.41 15.59
C MET A 116 -10.51 -20.99 15.10
N ARG A 117 -9.66 -20.85 14.10
CA ARG A 117 -9.35 -19.56 13.46
C ARG A 117 -10.61 -18.95 12.82
N THR A 118 -11.40 -19.75 12.11
CA THR A 118 -12.64 -19.30 11.46
C THR A 118 -13.68 -18.83 12.49
N ILE A 119 -13.86 -19.56 13.59
CA ILE A 119 -14.74 -19.21 14.70
C ILE A 119 -14.29 -17.88 15.32
N LYS A 120 -13.01 -17.73 15.61
CA LYS A 120 -12.43 -16.49 16.16
C LYS A 120 -12.68 -15.27 15.25
N HIS A 121 -12.53 -15.44 13.93
CA HIS A 121 -12.84 -14.39 12.96
C HIS A 121 -14.33 -14.00 12.96
N LYS A 122 -15.24 -14.98 12.97
CA LYS A 122 -16.69 -14.73 13.03
C LYS A 122 -17.11 -14.00 14.31
N ILE A 123 -16.53 -14.35 15.44
CA ILE A 123 -16.82 -13.67 16.72
C ILE A 123 -16.33 -12.22 16.67
N LYS A 124 -15.13 -11.98 16.12
CA LYS A 124 -14.54 -10.63 16.03
C LYS A 124 -15.32 -9.72 15.04
N SER A 125 -15.85 -10.29 13.95
CA SER A 125 -16.66 -9.54 12.97
C SER A 125 -18.04 -9.15 13.48
N ARG A 126 -18.58 -9.87 14.48
CA ARG A 126 -19.89 -9.55 15.13
C ARG A 126 -19.78 -8.47 16.21
N LYS A 127 -18.56 -8.12 16.64
CA LYS A 127 -18.33 -7.10 17.68
C LYS A 127 -17.98 -5.71 17.10
N LYS A 128 -18.00 -5.58 15.79
CA LYS A 128 -17.88 -4.31 15.05
C LYS A 128 -19.24 -3.94 14.44
#